data_e2faf6382ecb63e1342f155762c119dd
#
_entry.id   e2faf6382ecb63e1342f155762c119dd
#
_cell.length_a   1.000
_cell.length_b   1.000
_cell.length_c   1.000
_cell.angle_alpha   90.00
_cell.angle_beta   90.00
_cell.angle_gamma   90.00
#
_symmetry.space_group_name_H-M   'P 1'
#
loop_
_entity.id
_entity.type
_entity.pdbx_description
1 polymer ?
#
loop_
_entity_poly.entity_id
_entity_poly.type
_entity_poly.pdbx_seq_one_letter_code
_entity_poly.pdbx_strand_id
1 'polypeptide(L)'
;MKKYVSAIFTMAILSLALVSCEPSNKPTKDPVPEQLTTINDMYDSFKSCLSLNYAEGMTVTFKREDRSNEDFTVIESFSEYDSEEGESAGFSALLIESNNWEIDIELYAEGGYGETYEGAYISIVGTSSETAEYECEPLIIHSKDKIYLKDEATGQYICVLQKGVGIIYMEDNAGHTWNAL
;
A
#
# COMPACT_ATOMS: atom_id res chain seq x y z
N MET A 1 37.52 -61.00 -30.16
CA MET A 1 37.73 -59.76 -29.37
C MET A 1 36.56 -58.85 -29.67
N LYS A 2 35.62 -58.71 -28.72
CA LYS A 2 34.43 -57.86 -28.85
C LYS A 2 34.75 -56.53 -28.13
N LYS A 3 34.72 -55.43 -28.90
CA LYS A 3 34.85 -54.06 -28.37
C LYS A 3 33.48 -53.61 -27.88
N TYR A 4 33.38 -53.34 -26.57
CA TYR A 4 32.21 -52.66 -25.98
C TYR A 4 32.40 -51.16 -26.09
N VAL A 5 31.54 -50.49 -26.83
CA VAL A 5 31.42 -49.05 -26.87
C VAL A 5 30.47 -48.66 -25.73
N SER A 6 31.00 -48.02 -24.70
CA SER A 6 30.20 -47.47 -23.61
C SER A 6 29.67 -46.10 -24.03
N ALA A 7 28.36 -46.01 -24.28
CA ALA A 7 27.69 -44.72 -24.50
C ALA A 7 27.38 -44.11 -23.16
N ILE A 8 28.07 -43.04 -22.81
CA ILE A 8 27.74 -42.20 -21.66
C ILE A 8 26.61 -41.29 -22.05
N PHE A 9 25.40 -41.59 -21.55
CA PHE A 9 24.25 -40.72 -21.68
C PHE A 9 24.40 -39.60 -20.66
N THR A 10 24.83 -38.42 -21.09
CA THR A 10 24.82 -37.21 -20.27
C THR A 10 23.39 -36.67 -20.25
N MET A 11 22.68 -36.97 -19.17
CA MET A 11 21.37 -36.40 -18.91
C MET A 11 21.57 -34.95 -18.46
N ALA A 12 21.42 -34.01 -19.37
CA ALA A 12 21.29 -32.59 -19.05
C ALA A 12 19.93 -32.36 -18.35
N ILE A 13 19.96 -32.27 -17.04
CA ILE A 13 18.78 -31.84 -16.27
C ILE A 13 18.61 -30.34 -16.55
N LEU A 14 17.71 -30.01 -17.46
CA LEU A 14 17.26 -28.66 -17.70
C LEU A 14 16.35 -28.28 -16.50
N SER A 15 16.93 -27.72 -15.47
CA SER A 15 16.16 -27.09 -14.39
C SER A 15 15.46 -25.87 -14.96
N LEU A 16 14.22 -26.04 -15.41
CA LEU A 16 13.31 -24.91 -15.60
C LEU A 16 13.09 -24.28 -14.21
N ALA A 17 13.80 -23.21 -13.93
CA ALA A 17 13.43 -22.31 -12.87
C ALA A 17 12.06 -21.73 -13.27
N LEU A 18 11.00 -22.30 -12.71
CA LEU A 18 9.70 -21.67 -12.70
C LEU A 18 9.86 -20.40 -11.89
N VAL A 19 10.12 -19.29 -12.56
CA VAL A 19 9.98 -17.96 -11.97
C VAL A 19 8.50 -17.83 -11.65
N SER A 20 8.15 -18.16 -10.41
CA SER A 20 6.83 -17.83 -9.86
C SER A 20 6.72 -16.32 -9.90
N CYS A 21 6.05 -15.77 -10.90
CA CYS A 21 5.57 -14.40 -10.88
C CYS A 21 4.48 -14.36 -9.81
N GLU A 22 4.84 -13.99 -8.59
CA GLU A 22 3.83 -13.63 -7.61
C GLU A 22 3.05 -12.42 -8.15
N PRO A 23 1.72 -12.44 -8.08
CA PRO A 23 0.93 -11.34 -8.58
C PRO A 23 1.26 -10.07 -7.80
N SER A 24 1.68 -9.03 -8.48
CA SER A 24 1.80 -7.69 -7.89
C SER A 24 0.40 -7.17 -7.59
N ASN A 25 0.22 -6.55 -6.42
CA ASN A 25 -1.00 -5.86 -6.06
C ASN A 25 -1.14 -4.49 -6.76
N LYS A 26 -0.17 -4.12 -7.62
CA LYS A 26 -0.24 -2.90 -8.43
C LYS A 26 -1.48 -2.93 -9.32
N PRO A 27 -2.30 -1.90 -9.31
CA PRO A 27 -3.46 -1.81 -10.19
C PRO A 27 -3.06 -1.82 -11.65
N THR A 28 -3.60 -2.76 -12.42
CA THR A 28 -3.38 -2.88 -13.88
C THR A 28 -4.50 -2.24 -14.70
N LYS A 29 -5.58 -1.84 -14.03
CA LYS A 29 -6.74 -1.15 -14.62
C LYS A 29 -7.26 -0.14 -13.60
N ASP A 30 -7.84 0.94 -14.10
CA ASP A 30 -8.51 1.88 -13.24
C ASP A 30 -9.65 1.18 -12.49
N PRO A 31 -9.76 1.39 -11.17
CA PRO A 31 -10.86 0.86 -10.37
C PRO A 31 -12.18 1.47 -10.82
N VAL A 32 -13.27 0.75 -10.59
CA VAL A 32 -14.61 1.32 -10.72
C VAL A 32 -14.88 2.14 -9.46
N PRO A 33 -14.99 3.48 -9.57
CA PRO A 33 -15.19 4.32 -8.41
C PRO A 33 -16.53 4.03 -7.72
N GLU A 34 -16.52 4.04 -6.39
CA GLU A 34 -17.70 4.06 -5.54
C GLU A 34 -17.85 5.47 -4.97
N GLN A 35 -19.03 6.05 -5.05
CA GLN A 35 -19.27 7.37 -4.52
C GLN A 35 -19.76 7.27 -3.08
N LEU A 36 -18.93 7.67 -2.13
CA LEU A 36 -19.32 7.88 -0.74
C LEU A 36 -19.88 9.31 -0.61
N THR A 37 -20.99 9.45 0.11
CA THR A 37 -21.73 10.72 0.17
C THR A 37 -21.81 11.33 1.57
N THR A 38 -21.39 10.59 2.58
CA THR A 38 -21.37 11.08 3.96
C THR A 38 -19.98 10.96 4.57
N ILE A 39 -19.66 11.88 5.47
CA ILE A 39 -18.40 11.86 6.20
C ILE A 39 -18.24 10.56 7.00
N ASN A 40 -19.33 10.06 7.58
CA ASN A 40 -19.30 8.81 8.32
C ASN A 40 -18.93 7.61 7.42
N ASP A 41 -19.46 7.53 6.18
CA ASP A 41 -19.12 6.45 5.24
C ASP A 41 -17.64 6.54 4.81
N MET A 42 -17.13 7.75 4.57
CA MET A 42 -15.73 8.00 4.25
C MET A 42 -14.84 7.59 5.41
N TYR A 43 -15.13 8.05 6.63
CA TYR A 43 -14.40 7.69 7.84
C TYR A 43 -14.41 6.18 8.10
N ASP A 44 -15.55 5.51 8.00
CA ASP A 44 -15.65 4.06 8.17
C ASP A 44 -14.81 3.31 7.12
N SER A 45 -14.76 3.83 5.90
CA SER A 45 -13.88 3.32 4.84
C SER A 45 -12.41 3.48 5.23
N PHE A 46 -11.99 4.68 5.63
CA PHE A 46 -10.60 4.97 6.05
C PHE A 46 -10.19 4.07 7.21
N LYS A 47 -10.97 4.07 8.28
CA LYS A 47 -10.72 3.27 9.48
C LYS A 47 -10.60 1.79 9.16
N SER A 48 -11.51 1.24 8.36
CA SER A 48 -11.53 -0.19 8.03
C SER A 48 -10.44 -0.62 7.06
N CYS A 49 -9.94 0.31 6.20
CA CYS A 49 -8.87 0.05 5.26
C CYS A 49 -7.48 0.37 5.81
N LEU A 50 -7.36 1.22 6.82
CA LEU A 50 -6.09 1.67 7.39
C LEU A 50 -5.96 1.29 8.86
N SER A 51 -6.40 2.12 9.79
CA SER A 51 -6.01 2.06 11.19
C SER A 51 -6.45 0.79 11.95
N LEU A 52 -7.60 0.21 11.63
CA LEU A 52 -8.06 -1.02 12.31
C LEU A 52 -7.21 -2.27 12.04
N ASN A 53 -6.34 -2.22 11.05
CA ASN A 53 -5.51 -3.36 10.65
C ASN A 53 -4.15 -3.39 11.34
N TYR A 54 -3.83 -2.36 12.11
CA TYR A 54 -2.52 -2.16 12.71
C TYR A 54 -2.63 -1.85 14.20
N ALA A 55 -1.66 -2.34 14.97
CA ALA A 55 -1.49 -1.99 16.38
C ALA A 55 -0.06 -1.49 16.60
N GLU A 56 0.13 -0.48 17.43
CA GLU A 56 1.46 0.02 17.80
C GLU A 56 2.38 -1.11 18.25
N GLY A 57 3.62 -1.11 17.77
CA GLY A 57 4.61 -2.13 18.02
C GLY A 57 4.44 -3.43 17.19
N MET A 58 3.36 -3.53 16.38
CA MET A 58 3.20 -4.66 15.44
C MET A 58 4.26 -4.59 14.35
N THR A 59 4.78 -5.74 13.96
CA THR A 59 5.64 -5.84 12.76
C THR A 59 4.80 -6.28 11.58
N VAL A 60 4.92 -5.57 10.47
CA VAL A 60 4.31 -5.90 9.18
C VAL A 60 5.41 -6.11 8.15
N THR A 61 5.28 -7.13 7.33
CA THR A 61 6.29 -7.49 6.34
C THR A 61 5.76 -7.28 4.94
N PHE A 62 6.52 -6.55 4.14
CA PHE A 62 6.23 -6.35 2.73
C PHE A 62 7.33 -6.94 1.86
N LYS A 63 6.95 -7.38 0.67
CA LYS A 63 7.88 -7.83 -0.35
C LYS A 63 8.24 -6.66 -1.25
N ARG A 64 9.53 -6.40 -1.36
CA ARG A 64 10.07 -5.34 -2.23
C ARG A 64 10.17 -5.78 -3.69
N GLU A 65 10.39 -4.82 -4.60
CA GLU A 65 10.62 -5.07 -6.03
C GLU A 65 11.81 -6.02 -6.30
N ASP A 66 12.86 -5.98 -5.47
CA ASP A 66 14.03 -6.88 -5.54
C ASP A 66 13.76 -8.28 -4.97
N ARG A 67 12.50 -8.53 -4.54
CA ARG A 67 12.02 -9.76 -3.89
C ARG A 67 12.59 -10.03 -2.49
N SER A 68 13.30 -9.10 -1.90
CA SER A 68 13.61 -9.14 -0.47
C SER A 68 12.37 -8.80 0.36
N ASN A 69 12.38 -9.22 1.61
CA ASN A 69 11.37 -8.79 2.57
C ASN A 69 11.86 -7.54 3.30
N GLU A 70 10.96 -6.61 3.53
CA GLU A 70 11.18 -5.43 4.36
C GLU A 70 10.20 -5.49 5.53
N ASP A 71 10.73 -5.49 6.75
CA ASP A 71 9.95 -5.51 7.98
C ASP A 71 9.79 -4.08 8.49
N PHE A 72 8.55 -3.66 8.67
CA PHE A 72 8.19 -2.37 9.25
C PHE A 72 7.58 -2.57 10.63
N THR A 73 7.94 -1.70 11.56
CA THR A 73 7.29 -1.60 12.87
C THR A 73 6.23 -0.51 12.80
N VAL A 74 5.04 -0.79 13.30
CA VAL A 74 3.98 0.23 13.44
C VAL A 74 4.34 1.12 14.61
N ILE A 75 4.58 2.40 14.33
CA ILE A 75 4.90 3.43 15.32
C ILE A 75 3.63 4.05 15.85
N GLU A 76 2.70 4.38 14.95
CA GLU A 76 1.43 4.99 15.28
C GLU A 76 0.33 4.45 14.37
N SER A 77 -0.84 4.19 14.95
CA SER A 77 -2.05 3.84 14.19
C SER A 77 -3.27 4.29 14.98
N PHE A 78 -4.00 5.26 14.47
CA PHE A 78 -5.20 5.75 15.14
C PHE A 78 -6.28 6.20 14.16
N SER A 79 -7.48 6.41 14.70
CA SER A 79 -8.58 7.02 13.97
C SER A 79 -9.47 7.77 14.94
N GLU A 80 -9.96 8.92 14.52
CA GLU A 80 -10.82 9.80 15.30
C GLU A 80 -11.98 10.28 14.45
N TYR A 81 -13.15 10.42 15.07
CA TYR A 81 -14.33 10.99 14.45
C TYR A 81 -15.01 11.94 15.42
N ASP A 82 -15.24 13.15 14.96
CA ASP A 82 -15.95 14.17 15.70
C ASP A 82 -17.16 14.68 14.92
N SER A 83 -18.23 15.04 15.64
CA SER A 83 -19.43 15.59 15.03
C SER A 83 -20.10 16.55 16.00
N GLU A 84 -20.06 17.84 15.70
CA GLU A 84 -20.67 18.91 16.49
C GLU A 84 -21.49 19.85 15.62
N GLU A 85 -22.70 20.22 16.08
CA GLU A 85 -23.56 21.30 15.55
C GLU A 85 -23.67 21.42 14.02
N GLY A 86 -23.68 20.27 13.29
CA GLY A 86 -23.86 20.24 11.83
C GLY A 86 -22.54 20.19 11.05
N GLU A 87 -21.42 20.11 11.73
CA GLU A 87 -20.11 19.82 11.17
C GLU A 87 -19.64 18.41 11.60
N SER A 88 -18.87 17.74 10.77
CA SER A 88 -18.30 16.43 11.08
C SER A 88 -16.93 16.32 10.48
N ALA A 89 -16.02 15.68 11.20
CA ALA A 89 -14.67 15.39 10.74
C ALA A 89 -14.29 13.95 11.10
N GLY A 90 -13.62 13.26 10.20
CA GLY A 90 -13.08 11.93 10.40
C GLY A 90 -11.64 11.85 9.94
N PHE A 91 -10.78 11.24 10.75
CA PHE A 91 -9.35 11.10 10.49
C PHE A 91 -8.87 9.67 10.75
N SER A 92 -7.97 9.18 9.93
CA SER A 92 -7.29 7.89 10.16
C SER A 92 -5.84 7.99 9.68
N ALA A 93 -4.90 7.60 10.54
CA ALA A 93 -3.48 7.69 10.25
C ALA A 93 -2.74 6.40 10.59
N LEU A 94 -1.62 6.22 9.89
CA LEU A 94 -0.68 5.13 10.08
C LEU A 94 0.75 5.60 9.82
N LEU A 95 1.63 5.47 10.82
CA LEU A 95 3.07 5.64 10.68
C LEU A 95 3.76 4.29 10.87
N ILE A 96 4.56 3.86 9.90
CA ILE A 96 5.36 2.64 9.96
C ILE A 96 6.82 2.94 9.61
N GLU A 97 7.74 2.28 10.31
CA GLU A 97 9.19 2.46 10.11
C GLU A 97 9.89 1.12 9.90
N SER A 98 10.89 1.13 9.03
CA SER A 98 11.89 0.08 8.89
C SER A 98 13.30 0.65 9.15
N ASN A 99 14.33 -0.17 8.98
CA ASN A 99 15.72 0.32 9.04
C ASN A 99 16.05 1.33 7.92
N ASN A 100 15.31 1.30 6.84
CA ASN A 100 15.63 2.04 5.61
C ASN A 100 14.56 3.06 5.22
N TRP A 101 13.35 2.94 5.77
CA TRP A 101 12.19 3.69 5.32
C TRP A 101 11.28 4.09 6.47
N GLU A 102 10.70 5.27 6.34
CA GLU A 102 9.57 5.76 7.12
C GLU A 102 8.42 6.01 6.15
N ILE A 103 7.22 5.55 6.49
CA ILE A 103 6.02 5.71 5.68
C ILE A 103 4.91 6.24 6.56
N ASP A 104 4.38 7.38 6.18
CA ASP A 104 3.25 8.04 6.84
C ASP A 104 2.07 8.14 5.86
N ILE A 105 0.90 7.74 6.33
CA ILE A 105 -0.36 7.79 5.55
C ILE A 105 -1.43 8.41 6.43
N GLU A 106 -2.02 9.50 5.95
CA GLU A 106 -3.14 10.17 6.57
C GLU A 106 -4.32 10.22 5.60
N LEU A 107 -5.52 9.92 6.11
CA LEU A 107 -6.79 10.01 5.38
C LEU A 107 -7.76 10.83 6.22
N TYR A 108 -8.39 11.83 5.62
CA TYR A 108 -9.31 12.69 6.32
C TYR A 108 -10.55 13.03 5.48
N ALA A 109 -11.65 13.25 6.17
CA ALA A 109 -12.90 13.70 5.58
C ALA A 109 -13.54 14.74 6.49
N GLU A 110 -14.01 15.82 5.92
CA GLU A 110 -14.64 16.92 6.63
C GLU A 110 -15.95 17.30 5.92
N GLY A 111 -16.93 17.77 6.67
CA GLY A 111 -18.17 18.23 6.08
C GLY A 111 -19.01 19.06 7.01
N GLY A 112 -19.76 19.97 6.41
CA GLY A 112 -20.69 20.84 7.08
C GLY A 112 -21.51 21.63 6.09
N TYR A 113 -22.71 22.06 6.51
CA TYR A 113 -23.61 22.93 5.70
C TYR A 113 -23.92 22.40 4.29
N GLY A 114 -23.85 21.08 4.08
CA GLY A 114 -24.19 20.42 2.81
C GLY A 114 -23.00 20.22 1.86
N GLU A 115 -21.82 20.56 2.27
CA GLU A 115 -20.58 20.28 1.55
C GLU A 115 -19.79 19.17 2.25
N THR A 116 -19.13 18.32 1.47
CA THR A 116 -18.21 17.28 1.96
C THR A 116 -16.91 17.39 1.22
N TYR A 117 -15.82 17.21 1.95
CA TYR A 117 -14.46 17.18 1.41
C TYR A 117 -13.71 15.96 1.97
N GLU A 118 -12.91 15.30 1.15
CA GLU A 118 -11.98 14.27 1.58
C GLU A 118 -10.59 14.54 1.02
N GLY A 119 -9.58 14.12 1.74
CA GLY A 119 -8.19 14.26 1.33
C GLY A 119 -7.32 13.18 1.93
N ALA A 120 -6.13 13.07 1.38
CA ALA A 120 -5.10 12.18 1.86
C ALA A 120 -3.74 12.87 1.81
N TYR A 121 -2.85 12.41 2.68
CA TYR A 121 -1.42 12.70 2.63
C TYR A 121 -0.66 11.37 2.68
N ILE A 122 0.40 11.26 1.91
CA ILE A 122 1.34 10.15 1.99
C ILE A 122 2.77 10.68 1.89
N SER A 123 3.61 10.21 2.81
CA SER A 123 5.05 10.45 2.83
C SER A 123 5.79 9.12 2.82
N ILE A 124 6.79 8.99 1.97
CA ILE A 124 7.70 7.84 1.90
C ILE A 124 9.12 8.39 1.93
N VAL A 125 9.78 8.25 3.06
CA VAL A 125 11.10 8.82 3.32
C VAL A 125 12.12 7.71 3.52
N GLY A 126 13.18 7.74 2.73
CA GLY A 126 14.32 6.88 2.97
C GLY A 126 15.20 7.42 4.08
N THR A 127 15.58 6.58 5.05
CA THR A 127 16.43 6.94 6.18
C THR A 127 17.90 7.17 5.80
N SER A 128 18.31 6.79 4.58
CA SER A 128 19.65 7.08 4.06
C SER A 128 19.68 8.42 3.33
N SER A 129 20.81 9.15 3.43
CA SER A 129 21.00 10.46 2.79
C SER A 129 20.95 10.44 1.26
N GLU A 130 20.82 9.28 0.64
CA GLU A 130 20.78 9.09 -0.82
C GLU A 130 19.35 8.78 -1.33
N THR A 131 18.38 8.57 -0.45
CA THR A 131 17.00 8.30 -0.81
C THR A 131 16.20 9.58 -0.87
N ALA A 132 15.46 9.77 -1.95
CA ALA A 132 14.60 10.94 -2.12
C ALA A 132 13.39 10.82 -1.18
N GLU A 133 13.07 11.92 -0.52
CA GLU A 133 11.80 12.13 0.14
C GLU A 133 10.71 12.24 -0.93
N TYR A 134 9.63 11.50 -0.74
CA TYR A 134 8.44 11.57 -1.57
C TYR A 134 7.24 11.90 -0.72
N GLU A 135 6.67 13.05 -0.96
CA GLU A 135 5.44 13.52 -0.31
C GLU A 135 4.42 13.89 -1.38
N CYS A 136 3.18 13.55 -1.17
CA CYS A 136 2.12 14.03 -2.02
C CYS A 136 0.75 14.02 -1.31
N GLU A 137 -0.17 14.83 -1.86
CA GLU A 137 -1.59 14.81 -1.54
C GLU A 137 -2.32 14.08 -2.69
N PRO A 138 -2.53 12.76 -2.56
CA PRO A 138 -3.08 11.98 -3.65
C PRO A 138 -4.60 12.11 -3.76
N LEU A 139 -5.11 11.88 -4.97
CA LEU A 139 -6.53 11.65 -5.17
C LEU A 139 -6.94 10.33 -4.51
N ILE A 140 -8.03 10.37 -3.74
CA ILE A 140 -8.66 9.19 -3.15
C ILE A 140 -9.66 8.61 -4.16
N ILE A 141 -9.59 7.31 -4.39
CA ILE A 141 -10.58 6.59 -5.20
C ILE A 141 -11.09 5.41 -4.37
N HIS A 142 -12.33 5.52 -3.90
CA HIS A 142 -13.02 4.41 -3.26
C HIS A 142 -13.51 3.40 -4.30
N SER A 143 -13.36 2.12 -4.02
CA SER A 143 -13.86 1.05 -4.88
C SER A 143 -14.12 -0.21 -4.08
N LYS A 144 -15.40 -0.48 -3.78
CA LYS A 144 -15.88 -1.66 -3.05
C LYS A 144 -15.22 -1.85 -1.68
N ASP A 145 -14.14 -2.61 -1.62
CA ASP A 145 -13.40 -2.96 -0.40
C ASP A 145 -11.98 -2.37 -0.38
N LYS A 146 -11.71 -1.41 -1.24
CA LYS A 146 -10.39 -0.81 -1.42
C LYS A 146 -10.44 0.71 -1.51
N ILE A 147 -9.34 1.31 -1.07
CA ILE A 147 -8.99 2.70 -1.33
C ILE A 147 -7.72 2.70 -2.18
N TYR A 148 -7.74 3.48 -3.23
CA TYR A 148 -6.59 3.71 -4.09
C TYR A 148 -6.15 5.17 -3.91
N LEU A 149 -4.89 5.37 -3.61
CA LEU A 149 -4.26 6.69 -3.57
C LEU A 149 -3.48 6.90 -4.86
N LYS A 150 -3.88 7.90 -5.65
CA LYS A 150 -3.34 8.16 -6.98
C LYS A 150 -2.71 9.55 -7.01
N ASP A 151 -1.44 9.64 -7.35
CA ASP A 151 -0.79 10.91 -7.63
C ASP A 151 -1.39 11.51 -8.91
N GLU A 152 -2.03 12.67 -8.80
CA GLU A 152 -2.68 13.33 -9.94
C GLU A 152 -1.67 13.86 -10.97
N ALA A 153 -0.48 14.26 -10.54
CA ALA A 153 0.54 14.82 -11.42
C ALA A 153 1.14 13.77 -12.36
N THR A 154 1.35 12.56 -11.85
CA THR A 154 1.94 11.45 -12.61
C THR A 154 0.91 10.47 -13.14
N GLY A 155 -0.28 10.43 -12.51
CA GLY A 155 -1.32 9.43 -12.77
C GLY A 155 -0.99 8.06 -12.19
N GLN A 156 0.03 7.95 -11.35
CA GLN A 156 0.51 6.71 -10.74
C GLN A 156 -0.28 6.38 -9.48
N TYR A 157 -0.57 5.08 -9.27
CA TYR A 157 -1.07 4.60 -7.99
C TYR A 157 0.10 4.42 -7.02
N ILE A 158 0.08 5.17 -5.92
CA ILE A 158 1.15 5.19 -4.92
C ILE A 158 0.85 4.31 -3.72
N CYS A 159 -0.43 4.09 -3.41
CA CYS A 159 -0.84 3.18 -2.35
C CYS A 159 -2.18 2.52 -2.68
N VAL A 160 -2.35 1.28 -2.26
CA VAL A 160 -3.63 0.58 -2.29
C VAL A 160 -3.88 -0.03 -0.91
N LEU A 161 -4.98 0.39 -0.32
CA LEU A 161 -5.48 -0.10 0.96
C LEU A 161 -6.65 -1.04 0.74
N GLN A 162 -6.77 -2.09 1.55
CA GLN A 162 -7.86 -3.05 1.47
C GLN A 162 -8.52 -3.23 2.83
N LYS A 163 -9.84 -3.21 2.85
CA LYS A 163 -10.66 -3.42 4.04
C LYS A 163 -10.31 -4.73 4.75
N GLY A 164 -10.00 -4.63 6.04
CA GLY A 164 -9.64 -5.76 6.89
C GLY A 164 -8.26 -6.37 6.62
N VAL A 165 -7.46 -5.73 5.76
CA VAL A 165 -6.08 -6.15 5.44
C VAL A 165 -5.08 -5.03 5.70
N GLY A 166 -5.42 -3.79 5.35
CA GLY A 166 -4.52 -2.65 5.40
C GLY A 166 -3.84 -2.40 4.05
N ILE A 167 -2.60 -1.95 4.08
CA ILE A 167 -1.79 -1.69 2.89
C ILE A 167 -1.51 -3.00 2.16
N ILE A 168 -1.88 -3.09 0.89
CA ILE A 168 -1.56 -4.23 0.02
C ILE A 168 -0.51 -3.89 -1.04
N TYR A 169 -0.30 -2.61 -1.32
CA TYR A 169 0.66 -2.11 -2.29
C TYR A 169 1.09 -0.68 -1.95
N MET A 170 2.37 -0.37 -2.13
CA MET A 170 2.93 1.00 -2.11
C MET A 170 3.98 1.15 -3.21
N GLU A 171 4.16 2.38 -3.71
CA GLU A 171 5.19 2.73 -4.70
C GLU A 171 5.58 4.20 -4.50
N ASP A 172 6.88 4.49 -4.47
CA ASP A 172 7.40 5.86 -4.47
C ASP A 172 7.58 6.40 -5.90
N ASN A 173 8.02 7.65 -6.02
CA ASN A 173 8.26 8.30 -7.31
C ASN A 173 9.52 7.79 -8.04
N ALA A 174 10.38 7.05 -7.37
CA ALA A 174 11.55 6.40 -7.96
C ALA A 174 11.24 4.99 -8.47
N GLY A 175 10.03 4.49 -8.20
CA GLY A 175 9.56 3.18 -8.62
C GLY A 175 9.92 2.05 -7.65
N HIS A 176 10.36 2.35 -6.41
CA HIS A 176 10.46 1.32 -5.40
C HIS A 176 9.05 0.87 -5.01
N THR A 177 8.84 -0.44 -4.97
CA THR A 177 7.52 -1.01 -4.66
C THR A 177 7.58 -1.96 -3.48
N TRP A 178 6.47 -1.98 -2.72
CA TRP A 178 6.24 -2.90 -1.61
C TRP A 178 4.87 -3.55 -1.79
N ASN A 179 4.82 -4.87 -1.72
CA ASN A 179 3.58 -5.65 -1.80
C ASN A 179 3.38 -6.40 -0.49
N ALA A 180 2.16 -6.41 0.04
CA ALA A 180 1.82 -7.21 1.21
C ALA A 180 2.09 -8.70 0.97
N LEU A 181 2.56 -9.40 2.01
CA LEU A 181 2.79 -10.84 2.01
C LEU A 181 1.56 -11.61 2.50
#